data_935a79187b1bc76c0f8e9691b3b2104c
#
_entry.id   935a79187b1bc76c0f8e9691b3b2104c
#
_cell.length_a   1.000
_cell.length_b   1.000
_cell.length_c   1.000
_cell.angle_alpha   90.00
_cell.angle_beta   90.00
_cell.angle_gamma   90.00
#
_symmetry.space_group_name_H-M   'P 1'
#
loop_
_entity.id
_entity.type
_entity.pdbx_description
1 polymer ?
#
loop_
_entity_poly.entity_id
_entity_poly.type
_entity_poly.pdbx_seq_one_letter_code
_entity_poly.pdbx_strand_id
1 'polypeptide(L)'
;MDVEKTKVAFFIERKSRRGIHGAKLPREVTAVFVESGDYRMKDCYAHEGQHGVCAVDWVAEECRPATYVEYKPLMEELQNLVGYNLEVVDGEWWLTTAMGMVCKVDDYRSGKAA
;
A
#
# COMPACT_ATOMS: atom_id res chain seq x y z
N MET A 1 -6.04 -9.95 27.29
CA MET A 1 -4.79 -9.88 26.52
C MET A 1 -5.05 -9.13 25.23
N ASP A 2 -4.38 -8.01 25.05
CA ASP A 2 -4.59 -7.22 23.84
C ASP A 2 -3.99 -7.93 22.62
N VAL A 3 -4.82 -8.16 21.62
CA VAL A 3 -4.35 -8.72 20.38
C VAL A 3 -3.78 -7.57 19.55
N GLU A 4 -2.50 -7.69 19.20
CA GLU A 4 -1.83 -6.69 18.40
C GLU A 4 -2.49 -6.58 17.03
N LYS A 5 -2.79 -5.35 16.62
CA LYS A 5 -3.39 -5.08 15.32
C LYS A 5 -2.34 -4.74 14.30
N THR A 6 -2.51 -5.27 13.09
CA THR A 6 -1.68 -4.93 11.96
C THR A 6 -2.31 -3.76 11.21
N LYS A 7 -1.61 -2.63 11.18
CA LYS A 7 -2.10 -1.44 10.49
C LYS A 7 -1.86 -1.56 8.99
N VAL A 8 -2.91 -1.32 8.23
CA VAL A 8 -2.89 -1.49 6.78
C VAL A 8 -3.62 -0.35 6.10
N ALA A 9 -3.10 0.09 4.96
CA ALA A 9 -3.79 1.01 4.06
C ALA A 9 -3.96 0.33 2.71
N PHE A 10 -5.10 0.54 2.07
CA PHE A 10 -5.42 -0.09 0.79
C PHE A 10 -5.34 0.93 -0.34
N PHE A 11 -4.69 0.52 -1.42
CA PHE A 11 -4.51 1.36 -2.60
C PHE A 11 -4.93 0.58 -3.84
N ILE A 12 -5.35 1.31 -4.88
CA ILE A 12 -5.72 0.72 -6.15
C ILE A 12 -4.95 1.44 -7.26
N GLU A 13 -4.52 0.70 -8.26
CA GLU A 13 -3.83 1.28 -9.41
C GLU A 13 -4.71 2.32 -10.12
N ARG A 14 -4.12 3.44 -10.50
CA ARG A 14 -4.85 4.51 -11.20
C ARG A 14 -5.26 4.11 -12.61
N LYS A 15 -4.43 3.27 -13.25
CA LYS A 15 -4.63 2.82 -14.63
C LYS A 15 -4.68 1.30 -14.69
N SER A 16 -5.55 0.79 -15.56
CA SER A 16 -5.59 -0.64 -15.84
C SER A 16 -4.37 -1.03 -16.66
N ARG A 17 -3.80 -2.19 -16.34
CA ARG A 17 -2.72 -2.77 -17.13
C ARG A 17 -3.30 -3.45 -18.38
N ARG A 18 -2.48 -3.61 -19.40
CA ARG A 18 -2.84 -4.37 -20.60
C ARG A 18 -2.32 -5.79 -20.49
N GLY A 19 -3.21 -6.75 -20.73
CA GLY A 19 -2.84 -8.15 -20.84
C GLY A 19 -2.40 -8.53 -22.23
N ILE A 20 -2.20 -9.82 -22.45
CA ILE A 20 -1.89 -10.39 -23.77
C ILE A 20 -3.01 -10.02 -24.75
N HIS A 21 -2.65 -9.67 -25.95
CA HIS A 21 -3.57 -9.24 -27.02
C HIS A 21 -4.27 -7.90 -26.71
N GLY A 22 -3.69 -7.09 -25.82
CA GLY A 22 -4.23 -5.77 -25.53
C GLY A 22 -5.48 -5.75 -24.66
N ALA A 23 -5.87 -6.89 -24.07
CA ALA A 23 -7.02 -6.95 -23.18
C ALA A 23 -6.79 -6.10 -21.93
N LYS A 24 -7.81 -5.34 -21.54
CA LYS A 24 -7.75 -4.51 -20.34
C LYS A 24 -7.91 -5.38 -19.09
N LEU A 25 -6.90 -5.37 -18.23
CA LEU A 25 -6.95 -6.12 -16.97
C LEU A 25 -7.62 -5.29 -15.88
N PRO A 26 -8.28 -5.94 -14.90
CA PRO A 26 -8.79 -5.24 -13.73
C PRO A 26 -7.64 -4.53 -12.99
N ARG A 27 -7.96 -3.35 -12.42
CA ARG A 27 -6.99 -2.64 -11.59
C ARG A 27 -6.76 -3.42 -10.30
N GLU A 28 -5.49 -3.55 -9.92
CA GLU A 28 -5.12 -4.32 -8.75
C GLU A 28 -5.21 -3.48 -7.49
N VAL A 29 -5.76 -4.09 -6.43
CA VAL A 29 -5.79 -3.51 -5.09
C VAL A 29 -4.62 -4.10 -4.30
N THR A 30 -3.87 -3.23 -3.63
CA THR A 30 -2.72 -3.62 -2.83
C THR A 30 -2.91 -3.16 -1.39
N ALA A 31 -2.69 -4.07 -0.45
CA ALA A 31 -2.63 -3.75 0.97
C ALA A 31 -1.19 -3.39 1.32
N VAL A 32 -0.98 -2.22 1.89
CA VAL A 32 0.34 -1.76 2.33
C VAL A 32 0.38 -1.81 3.85
N PHE A 33 1.34 -2.57 4.38
CA PHE A 33 1.54 -2.67 5.83
C PHE A 33 2.37 -1.48 6.28
N VAL A 34 1.68 -0.46 6.77
CA VAL A 34 2.24 0.89 6.93
C VAL A 34 3.32 1.00 8.00
N GLU A 35 3.36 0.05 8.94
CA GLU A 35 4.39 0.04 9.99
C GLU A 35 5.55 -0.91 9.69
N SER A 36 5.53 -1.54 8.50
CA SER A 36 6.60 -2.45 8.08
C SER A 36 7.72 -1.72 7.35
N GLY A 37 8.84 -2.40 7.17
CA GLY A 37 9.92 -1.90 6.35
C GLY A 37 10.57 -0.63 6.90
N ASP A 38 11.02 0.22 5.99
CA ASP A 38 11.63 1.50 6.34
C ASP A 38 10.82 2.67 5.74
N TYR A 39 11.39 3.87 5.72
CA TYR A 39 10.68 5.05 5.25
C TYR A 39 10.37 5.01 3.74
N ARG A 40 11.07 4.20 2.97
CA ARG A 40 10.93 4.09 1.52
C ARG A 40 10.19 2.87 1.03
N MET A 41 10.40 1.73 1.70
CA MET A 41 9.90 0.43 1.25
C MET A 41 9.02 -0.17 2.34
N LYS A 42 7.85 -0.62 1.93
CA LYS A 42 6.88 -1.26 2.82
C LYS A 42 6.56 -2.66 2.33
N ASP A 43 6.24 -3.55 3.25
CA ASP A 43 5.67 -4.84 2.88
C ASP A 43 4.26 -4.62 2.36
N CYS A 44 3.86 -5.42 1.40
CA CYS A 44 2.53 -5.34 0.81
C CYS A 44 1.97 -6.73 0.48
N TYR A 45 0.68 -6.74 0.17
CA TYR A 45 -0.02 -7.97 -0.16
C TYR A 45 -1.05 -7.69 -1.26
N ALA A 46 -1.11 -8.54 -2.24
CA ALA A 46 -2.13 -8.53 -3.27
C ALA A 46 -2.84 -9.88 -3.28
N HIS A 47 -3.92 -9.99 -4.05
CA HIS A 47 -4.73 -11.21 -4.10
C HIS A 47 -3.91 -12.47 -4.38
N GLU A 48 -4.43 -13.59 -3.89
CA GLU A 48 -3.90 -14.93 -4.13
C GLU A 48 -2.54 -15.18 -3.51
N GLY A 49 -2.34 -14.63 -2.30
CA GLY A 49 -1.15 -14.91 -1.52
C GLY A 49 0.10 -14.20 -1.98
N GLN A 50 -0.02 -13.14 -2.75
CA GLN A 50 1.13 -12.40 -3.26
C GLN A 50 1.67 -11.42 -2.23
N HIS A 51 2.56 -11.90 -1.39
CA HIS A 51 3.35 -11.04 -0.50
C HIS A 51 4.52 -10.44 -1.27
N GLY A 52 4.82 -9.18 -0.99
CA GLY A 52 5.93 -8.50 -1.64
C GLY A 52 6.31 -7.23 -0.92
N VAL A 53 7.06 -6.40 -1.60
CA VAL A 53 7.43 -5.07 -1.11
C VAL A 53 7.05 -4.03 -2.15
N CYS A 54 6.75 -2.82 -1.69
CA CYS A 54 6.45 -1.72 -2.59
C CYS A 54 7.15 -0.46 -2.10
N ALA A 55 7.53 0.39 -3.06
CA ALA A 55 8.11 1.68 -2.75
C ALA A 55 6.99 2.69 -2.46
N VAL A 56 7.19 3.53 -1.48
CA VAL A 56 6.22 4.57 -1.11
C VAL A 56 5.97 5.52 -2.29
N ASP A 57 7.01 5.91 -3.01
CA ASP A 57 6.88 6.78 -4.18
C ASP A 57 6.12 6.10 -5.32
N TRP A 58 6.27 4.79 -5.52
CA TRP A 58 5.46 4.06 -6.48
C TRP A 58 3.97 4.14 -6.13
N VAL A 59 3.64 3.95 -4.85
CA VAL A 59 2.26 4.06 -4.38
C VAL A 59 1.70 5.45 -4.67
N ALA A 60 2.51 6.49 -4.43
CA ALA A 60 2.10 7.87 -4.66
C ALA A 60 1.85 8.17 -6.15
N GLU A 61 2.70 7.63 -7.02
CA GLU A 61 2.65 7.92 -8.46
C GLU A 61 1.62 7.06 -9.20
N GLU A 62 1.56 5.78 -8.88
CA GLU A 62 0.81 4.80 -9.67
C GLU A 62 -0.53 4.41 -9.04
N CYS A 63 -0.76 4.74 -7.77
CA CYS A 63 -1.93 4.31 -7.04
C CYS A 63 -2.69 5.50 -6.45
N ARG A 64 -3.92 5.24 -6.06
CA ARG A 64 -4.72 6.12 -5.21
C ARG A 64 -5.29 5.31 -4.05
N PRO A 65 -5.72 5.95 -2.96
CA PRO A 65 -6.42 5.20 -1.92
C PRO A 65 -7.64 4.48 -2.49
N ALA A 66 -7.80 3.21 -2.12
CA ALA A 66 -8.95 2.41 -2.53
C ALA A 66 -10.15 2.73 -1.66
N THR A 67 -11.34 2.73 -2.25
CA THR A 67 -12.58 2.86 -1.50
C THR A 67 -12.88 1.53 -0.79
N TYR A 68 -13.77 1.58 0.21
CA TYR A 68 -14.16 0.37 0.94
C TYR A 68 -14.67 -0.73 -0.01
N VAL A 69 -15.50 -0.36 -0.97
CA VAL A 69 -16.05 -1.32 -1.94
C VAL A 69 -14.91 -1.97 -2.74
N GLU A 70 -13.90 -1.19 -3.10
CA GLU A 70 -12.76 -1.69 -3.87
C GLU A 70 -11.89 -2.63 -3.06
N TYR A 71 -11.61 -2.32 -1.80
CA TYR A 71 -10.65 -3.12 -1.02
C TYR A 71 -11.29 -4.22 -0.16
N LYS A 72 -12.60 -4.22 -0.02
CA LYS A 72 -13.29 -5.20 0.84
C LYS A 72 -12.93 -6.65 0.56
N PRO A 73 -12.88 -7.13 -0.70
CA PRO A 73 -12.49 -8.52 -0.96
C PRO A 73 -11.09 -8.85 -0.49
N LEU A 74 -10.13 -7.94 -0.68
CA LEU A 74 -8.76 -8.14 -0.23
C LEU A 74 -8.66 -8.10 1.30
N MET A 75 -9.39 -7.20 1.93
CA MET A 75 -9.46 -7.13 3.39
C MET A 75 -9.96 -8.44 3.99
N GLU A 76 -11.03 -8.98 3.41
CA GLU A 76 -11.61 -10.26 3.87
C GLU A 76 -10.62 -11.42 3.68
N GLU A 77 -9.89 -11.42 2.57
CA GLU A 77 -8.86 -12.42 2.33
C GLU A 77 -7.78 -12.36 3.41
N LEU A 78 -7.28 -11.17 3.72
CA LEU A 78 -6.26 -10.99 4.75
C LEU A 78 -6.76 -11.43 6.12
N GLN A 79 -7.99 -11.10 6.47
CA GLN A 79 -8.56 -11.45 7.78
C GLN A 79 -8.88 -12.94 7.88
N ASN A 80 -9.44 -13.53 6.85
CA ASN A 80 -10.02 -14.88 6.92
C ASN A 80 -9.08 -15.97 6.44
N LEU A 81 -8.29 -15.73 5.41
CA LEU A 81 -7.39 -16.75 4.85
C LEU A 81 -5.98 -16.64 5.43
N VAL A 82 -5.48 -15.44 5.60
CA VAL A 82 -4.13 -15.23 6.13
C VAL A 82 -4.14 -15.09 7.65
N GLY A 83 -5.24 -14.57 8.22
CA GLY A 83 -5.43 -14.52 9.67
C GLY A 83 -4.96 -13.23 10.34
N TYR A 84 -4.83 -12.14 9.60
CA TYR A 84 -4.45 -10.87 10.19
C TYR A 84 -5.57 -10.24 11.00
N ASN A 85 -5.22 -9.62 12.11
CA ASN A 85 -6.10 -8.72 12.83
C ASN A 85 -5.80 -7.30 12.36
N LEU A 86 -6.63 -6.77 11.46
CA LEU A 86 -6.33 -5.54 10.75
C LEU A 86 -6.91 -4.30 11.43
N GLU A 87 -6.12 -3.23 11.40
CA GLU A 87 -6.61 -1.87 11.62
C GLU A 87 -6.40 -1.10 10.32
N VAL A 88 -7.50 -0.73 9.66
CA VAL A 88 -7.43 -0.01 8.40
C VAL A 88 -7.21 1.47 8.68
N VAL A 89 -6.13 2.03 8.13
CA VAL A 89 -5.80 3.44 8.28
C VAL A 89 -6.14 4.20 7.01
N ASP A 90 -6.37 5.51 7.16
CA ASP A 90 -6.66 6.38 6.02
C ASP A 90 -5.45 6.45 5.10
N GLY A 91 -5.63 5.95 3.87
CA GLY A 91 -4.54 5.86 2.90
C GLY A 91 -4.00 7.21 2.46
N GLU A 92 -4.88 8.19 2.28
CA GLU A 92 -4.46 9.53 1.85
C GLU A 92 -3.61 10.21 2.93
N TRP A 93 -4.07 10.16 4.18
CA TRP A 93 -3.33 10.73 5.29
C TRP A 93 -1.97 10.05 5.46
N TRP A 94 -1.96 8.73 5.45
CA TRP A 94 -0.72 7.99 5.61
C TRP A 94 0.25 8.29 4.47
N LEU A 95 -0.23 8.27 3.22
CA LEU A 95 0.62 8.47 2.05
C LEU A 95 1.24 9.87 2.04
N THR A 96 0.45 10.89 2.38
CA THR A 96 0.95 12.26 2.49
C THR A 96 2.07 12.36 3.53
N THR A 97 1.87 11.74 4.69
CA THR A 97 2.86 11.71 5.76
C THR A 97 4.12 10.95 5.33
N ALA A 98 3.94 9.78 4.72
CA ALA A 98 5.04 8.93 4.27
C ALA A 98 5.86 9.61 3.17
N MET A 99 5.22 10.27 2.21
CA MET A 99 5.93 11.02 1.16
C MET A 99 6.67 12.22 1.72
N GLY A 100 6.12 12.89 2.73
CA GLY A 100 6.84 13.94 3.44
C GLY A 100 8.13 13.43 4.06
N MET A 101 8.09 12.23 4.64
CA MET A 101 9.28 11.59 5.23
C MET A 101 10.30 11.23 4.14
N VAL A 102 9.88 10.66 3.01
CA VAL A 102 10.76 10.32 1.89
C VAL A 102 11.50 11.57 1.40
N CYS A 103 10.78 12.64 1.13
CA CYS A 103 11.38 13.89 0.65
C CYS A 103 12.35 14.47 1.67
N LYS A 104 11.99 14.48 2.94
CA LYS A 104 12.84 15.03 4.01
C LYS A 104 14.14 14.23 4.18
N VAL A 105 14.08 12.92 4.17
CA VAL A 105 15.26 12.07 4.33
C VAL A 105 16.14 12.15 3.09
N ASP A 106 15.56 12.13 1.90
CA ASP A 106 16.32 12.22 0.66
C ASP A 106 17.03 13.59 0.55
N ASP A 107 16.37 14.68 0.92
CA ASP A 107 16.97 15.99 0.93
C ASP A 107 18.15 16.05 1.91
N TYR A 108 17.99 15.49 3.09
CA TYR A 108 19.06 15.41 4.08
C TYR A 108 20.26 14.63 3.55
N ARG A 109 20.01 13.47 2.93
CA ARG A 109 21.08 12.61 2.39
C ARG A 109 21.80 13.25 1.21
N SER A 110 21.09 14.07 0.42
CA SER A 110 21.68 14.74 -0.74
C SER A 110 22.37 16.06 -0.37
N GLY A 111 22.30 16.48 0.90
CA GLY A 111 22.86 17.75 1.35
C GLY A 111 22.06 18.96 0.94
N LYS A 112 20.81 18.79 0.51
CA LYS A 112 19.93 19.89 0.09
C LYS A 112 19.10 20.47 1.21
N ALA A 113 19.04 19.82 2.35
CA ALA A 113 18.29 20.32 3.50
C ALA A 113 18.96 21.58 4.04
N ALA A 114 18.18 22.61 4.18
CA ALA A 114 18.66 23.85 4.79
C ALA A 114 18.72 23.71 6.31
#